data_2d95269310469dffc3c69467b8cc0624
#
_entry.id   2d95269310469dffc3c69467b8cc0624
#
_cell.length_a   1.000
_cell.length_b   1.000
_cell.length_c   1.000
_cell.angle_alpha   90.00
_cell.angle_beta   90.00
_cell.angle_gamma   90.00
#
_symmetry.space_group_name_H-M   'P 1'
#
loop_
_entity.id
_entity.type
_entity.pdbx_description
1 polymer ?
#
loop_
_entity_poly.entity_id
_entity_poly.type
_entity_poly.pdbx_seq_one_letter_code
_entity_poly.pdbx_strand_id
1 'polypeptide(L)' 'MPCTKCKEGKYKWGETGECEYATKESCESANHKYS' A
#
# COMPACT_ATOMS: atom_id res chain seq x y z
N MET A 1 -3.28 7.62 4.20
CA MET A 1 -3.50 7.16 4.27
C MET A 1 -3.21 6.24 4.13
N PRO A 2 -3.27 5.61 3.85
CA PRO A 2 -3.07 4.60 4.33
C PRO A 2 -2.38 3.49 3.77
N CYS A 3 -1.29 3.63 3.11
CA CYS A 3 -0.43 2.54 2.73
C CYS A 3 0.54 2.27 3.87
N THR A 4 0.57 1.03 4.32
CA THR A 4 1.39 0.62 5.43
C THR A 4 2.54 -0.25 4.94
N LYS A 5 3.71 -0.08 5.51
CA LYS A 5 4.88 -0.84 5.09
C LYS A 5 4.84 -2.26 5.65
N CYS A 6 5.11 -3.22 4.78
CA CYS A 6 5.17 -4.61 5.18
C CYS A 6 6.58 -5.02 5.50
N LYS A 7 6.76 -6.29 5.85
CA LYS A 7 8.07 -6.74 6.28
C LYS A 7 9.11 -6.82 5.18
N GLU A 8 8.73 -7.15 3.99
CA GLU A 8 9.72 -7.38 2.95
C GLU A 8 9.94 -6.18 2.05
N GLY A 9 9.74 -5.00 2.58
CA GLY A 9 9.91 -3.82 1.75
C GLY A 9 8.76 -3.57 0.83
N LYS A 10 7.66 -4.25 1.06
CA LYS A 10 6.47 -4.05 0.26
C LYS A 10 5.46 -3.23 1.04
N TYR A 11 4.40 -2.85 0.38
CA TYR A 11 3.38 -2.02 1.00
C TYR A 11 1.99 -2.62 0.78
N LYS A 12 1.10 -2.30 1.68
CA LYS A 12 -0.27 -2.77 1.59
C LYS A 12 -1.22 -1.61 1.85
N TRP A 13 -2.43 -1.74 1.37
CA TRP A 13 -3.42 -0.68 1.55
C TRP A 13 -4.14 -0.91 2.86
N GLY A 14 -3.93 -0.01 3.80
CA GLY A 14 -4.57 -0.14 5.10
C GLY A 14 -4.02 -1.33 5.86
N GLU A 15 -4.76 -1.76 6.85
CA GLU A 15 -4.31 -2.88 7.66
C GLU A 15 -4.80 -4.22 7.14
N THR A 16 -5.88 -4.18 6.37
CA THR A 16 -6.43 -5.43 5.86
C THR A 16 -5.97 -5.72 4.44
N GLY A 17 -5.26 -4.79 3.81
CA GLY A 17 -4.78 -5.03 2.46
C GLY A 17 -3.67 -6.06 2.44
N GLU A 18 -3.20 -6.39 1.24
CA GLU A 18 -2.14 -7.36 1.10
C GLU A 18 -0.87 -6.70 0.62
N CYS A 19 0.26 -7.26 1.00
CA CYS A 19 1.56 -6.70 0.64
C CYS A 19 1.86 -7.01 -0.82
N GLU A 20 1.23 -6.27 -1.71
CA GLU A 20 1.39 -6.52 -3.13
C GLU A 20 1.98 -5.34 -3.88
N TYR A 21 2.33 -4.29 -3.20
CA TYR A 21 2.91 -3.11 -3.84
C TYR A 21 4.38 -3.00 -3.48
N ALA A 22 5.22 -2.78 -4.48
CA ALA A 22 6.64 -2.67 -4.23
C ALA A 22 7.03 -1.33 -3.63
N THR A 23 6.27 -0.28 -3.88
CA THR A 23 6.57 1.02 -3.33
C THR A 23 5.31 1.67 -2.80
N LYS A 24 5.50 2.67 -1.96
CA LYS A 24 4.37 3.40 -1.41
C LYS A 24 3.61 4.12 -2.50
N GLU A 25 4.34 4.63 -3.48
CA GLU A 25 3.70 5.34 -4.58
C GLU A 25 2.78 4.42 -5.37
N SER A 26 3.23 3.19 -5.61
CA SER A 26 2.40 2.24 -6.32
C SER A 26 1.11 1.95 -5.54
N CYS A 27 1.25 1.80 -4.24
CA CYS A 27 0.11 1.52 -3.39
C CYS A 27 -0.90 2.67 -3.42
N GLU A 28 -0.41 3.89 -3.28
CA GLU A 28 -1.29 5.04 -3.26
C GLU A 28 -1.91 5.30 -4.62
N SER A 29 -1.15 5.05 -5.68
CA SER A 29 -1.67 5.27 -7.02
C SER A 29 -2.79 4.28 -7.34
N ALA A 30 -2.63 3.04 -6.92
CA ALA A 30 -3.63 2.03 -7.18
C ALA A 30 -4.91 2.29 -6.39
N ASN A 31 -4.79 2.96 -5.24
CA ASN A 31 -5.95 3.25 -4.41
C ASN A 31 -6.25 4.74 -4.38
N HIS A 32 -5.97 5.39 -5.46
CA HIS A 32 -6.11 6.84 -5.54
C HIS A 32 -7.50 7.34 -5.17
N LYS A 33 -8.51 6.65 -5.62
CA LYS A 33 -9.87 7.10 -5.37
C LYS A 33 -10.31 6.93 -3.93
N TYR A 34 -9.50 6.28 -3.11
CA TYR A 34 -9.84 6.11 -1.71
C TYR A 34 -9.08 7.06 -0.80
N SER A 35 -8.16 7.80 -1.33
CA SER A 35 -7.36 8.69 -0.48
C SER A 35 -7.95 10.09 -0.37
#